data_c833c79b2e315b2c021b5f04f50426c6
#
_entry.id   c833c79b2e315b2c021b5f04f50426c6
#
_cell.length_a   1.000
_cell.length_b   1.000
_cell.length_c   1.000
_cell.angle_alpha   90.00
_cell.angle_beta   90.00
_cell.angle_gamma   90.00
#
_symmetry.space_group_name_H-M   'P 1'
#
loop_
_entity.id
_entity.type
_entity.pdbx_description
1 polymer ?
#
loop_
_entity_poly.entity_id
_entity_poly.type
_entity_poly.pdbx_seq_one_letter_code
_entity_poly.pdbx_strand_id
1 'polypeptide(L)'
;MCPRNVDGKNIADYTFEEFKEKIFPVLKKEGVKFSSIGSPIGKVGIDDEEGFEKQKKQLAELVKIAKLTGCEYIRVFSFFYGDKNPKDCTEKVIARLKEMLKIVKGSGVKLLHENEKKVYGDVPERVLEIYNAINDEDFVLCFDASNYVQCDVNPKTAFDMLKDYVVYYHIKDCSKYKVEVPVGTGEGCYPYILGELKKRGYHGFMTLEPHTFKYAIFKPIV
;
A
#
# COMPACT_ATOMS: atom_id res chain seq x y z
N MET A 1 5.51 -2.24 12.06
CA MET A 1 4.11 -1.87 11.75
C MET A 1 4.04 -1.05 10.47
N CYS A 2 2.84 -0.97 9.83
CA CYS A 2 2.57 -0.11 8.66
C CYS A 2 1.58 0.99 9.09
N PRO A 3 2.03 2.10 9.69
CA PRO A 3 1.14 3.12 10.23
C PRO A 3 0.52 3.96 9.11
N ARG A 4 -0.81 4.10 9.15
CA ARG A 4 -1.57 5.06 8.36
C ARG A 4 -1.80 6.34 9.16
N ASN A 5 -2.16 6.19 10.43
CA ASN A 5 -2.33 7.28 11.36
C ASN A 5 -1.38 7.08 12.55
N VAL A 6 -0.84 8.18 13.04
CA VAL A 6 0.01 8.24 14.22
C VAL A 6 -0.51 9.39 15.07
N ASP A 7 -0.78 9.13 16.35
CA ASP A 7 -1.33 10.13 17.28
C ASP A 7 -2.56 10.86 16.71
N GLY A 8 -3.50 10.09 16.15
CA GLY A 8 -4.77 10.62 15.58
C GLY A 8 -4.64 11.37 14.25
N LYS A 9 -3.43 11.62 13.75
CA LYS A 9 -3.16 12.35 12.51
C LYS A 9 -2.66 11.41 11.41
N ASN A 10 -3.06 11.66 10.15
CA ASN A 10 -2.51 10.89 9.02
C ASN A 10 -1.00 11.14 8.92
N ILE A 11 -0.23 10.08 8.74
CA ILE A 11 1.23 10.18 8.69
C ILE A 11 1.72 11.08 7.53
N ALA A 12 0.98 11.17 6.44
CA ALA A 12 1.31 12.04 5.31
C ALA A 12 1.07 13.55 5.58
N ASP A 13 0.39 13.88 6.67
CA ASP A 13 0.14 15.27 7.05
C ASP A 13 1.18 15.82 8.03
N TYR A 14 2.14 14.99 8.47
CA TYR A 14 3.28 15.48 9.25
C TYR A 14 4.31 16.13 8.37
N THR A 15 4.86 17.26 8.85
CA THR A 15 6.17 17.70 8.38
C THR A 15 7.26 16.84 9.00
N PHE A 16 8.41 16.76 8.36
CA PHE A 16 9.55 16.03 8.91
C PHE A 16 9.94 16.51 10.32
N GLU A 17 10.01 17.82 10.53
CA GLU A 17 10.39 18.38 11.83
C GLU A 17 9.36 18.04 12.91
N GLU A 18 8.06 18.18 12.61
CA GLU A 18 7.01 17.81 13.55
C GLU A 18 7.09 16.32 13.94
N PHE A 19 7.29 15.44 12.96
CA PHE A 19 7.42 14.01 13.22
C PHE A 19 8.68 13.68 14.05
N LYS A 20 9.80 14.30 13.69
CA LYS A 20 11.09 14.12 14.36
C LYS A 20 11.05 14.56 15.82
N GLU A 21 10.38 15.67 16.13
CA GLU A 21 10.30 16.19 17.49
C GLU A 21 9.28 15.48 18.36
N LYS A 22 8.09 15.17 17.82
CA LYS A 22 6.97 14.65 18.62
C LYS A 22 6.85 13.13 18.61
N ILE A 23 7.05 12.51 17.45
CA ILE A 23 6.75 11.09 17.24
C ILE A 23 7.99 10.19 17.36
N PHE A 24 9.08 10.57 16.70
CA PHE A 24 10.27 9.73 16.65
C PHE A 24 10.87 9.39 18.03
N PRO A 25 10.92 10.29 19.02
CA PRO A 25 11.40 9.95 20.36
C PRO A 25 10.58 8.86 21.05
N VAL A 26 9.25 8.89 20.85
CA VAL A 26 8.34 7.86 21.39
C VAL A 26 8.59 6.52 20.71
N LEU A 27 8.68 6.48 19.37
CA LEU A 27 8.99 5.25 18.62
C LEU A 27 10.32 4.65 19.09
N LYS A 28 11.35 5.48 19.29
CA LYS A 28 12.66 5.05 19.76
C LYS A 28 12.60 4.48 21.18
N LYS A 29 11.89 5.16 22.08
CA LYS A 29 11.72 4.74 23.49
C LYS A 29 11.02 3.39 23.56
N GLU A 30 9.96 3.21 22.80
CA GLU A 30 9.13 1.99 22.82
C GLU A 30 9.68 0.87 21.87
N GLY A 31 10.80 1.10 21.20
CA GLY A 31 11.41 0.12 20.28
C GLY A 31 10.57 -0.20 19.05
N VAL A 32 9.64 0.68 18.67
CA VAL A 32 8.73 0.47 17.55
C VAL A 32 9.42 0.78 16.22
N LYS A 33 9.33 -0.15 15.27
CA LYS A 33 9.87 0.01 13.91
C LYS A 33 8.76 -0.04 12.87
N PHE A 34 8.96 0.67 11.76
CA PHE A 34 8.06 0.65 10.61
C PHE A 34 8.52 -0.41 9.60
N SER A 35 7.60 -1.25 9.15
CA SER A 35 7.82 -2.15 8.02
C SER A 35 7.53 -1.44 6.69
N SER A 36 6.60 -0.49 6.71
CA SER A 36 6.30 0.44 5.62
C SER A 36 5.59 1.66 6.19
N ILE A 37 5.52 2.75 5.44
CA ILE A 37 4.67 3.90 5.75
C ILE A 37 3.36 3.74 4.96
N GLY A 38 2.23 3.60 5.68
CA GLY A 38 0.88 3.40 5.12
C GLY A 38 0.26 4.69 4.57
N SER A 39 0.92 5.37 3.63
CA SER A 39 0.48 6.66 3.10
C SER A 39 -0.77 6.56 2.20
N PRO A 40 -1.54 7.64 2.03
CA PRO A 40 -2.63 7.75 1.05
C PRO A 40 -2.15 8.31 -0.31
N ILE A 41 -0.85 8.43 -0.54
CA ILE A 41 -0.29 9.00 -1.78
C ILE A 41 -0.77 8.22 -2.99
N GLY A 42 -1.29 8.91 -4.00
CA GLY A 42 -1.94 8.32 -5.17
C GLY A 42 -3.45 8.09 -5.02
N LYS A 43 -4.06 8.35 -3.86
CA LYS A 43 -5.52 8.39 -3.68
C LYS A 43 -6.07 9.80 -3.94
N VAL A 44 -5.89 10.28 -5.14
CA VAL A 44 -6.37 11.56 -5.67
C VAL A 44 -6.85 11.33 -7.11
N GLY A 45 -7.76 12.15 -7.62
CA GLY A 45 -8.24 12.03 -8.99
C GLY A 45 -7.12 12.17 -10.01
N ILE A 46 -7.21 11.38 -11.10
CA ILE A 46 -6.16 11.43 -12.16
C ILE A 46 -6.06 12.80 -12.83
N ASP A 47 -7.08 13.63 -12.75
CA ASP A 47 -7.05 15.00 -13.30
C ASP A 47 -6.91 16.09 -12.23
N ASP A 48 -6.83 15.74 -10.98
CA ASP A 48 -6.61 16.67 -9.89
C ASP A 48 -5.11 17.03 -9.80
N GLU A 49 -4.74 18.11 -10.49
CA GLU A 49 -3.35 18.58 -10.52
C GLU A 49 -2.93 19.17 -9.16
N GLU A 50 -3.83 19.94 -8.51
CA GLU A 50 -3.53 20.55 -7.21
C GLU A 50 -3.33 19.49 -6.13
N GLY A 51 -4.22 18.49 -6.07
CA GLY A 51 -4.09 17.36 -5.18
C GLY A 51 -2.81 16.55 -5.43
N PHE A 52 -2.42 16.38 -6.68
CA PHE A 52 -1.18 15.70 -7.04
C PHE A 52 0.05 16.48 -6.59
N GLU A 53 0.11 17.79 -6.84
CA GLU A 53 1.21 18.66 -6.38
C GLU A 53 1.33 18.64 -4.85
N LYS A 54 0.20 18.69 -4.12
CA LYS A 54 0.18 18.53 -2.67
C LYS A 54 0.78 17.18 -2.26
N GLN A 55 0.37 16.09 -2.92
CA GLN A 55 0.87 14.75 -2.59
C GLN A 55 2.37 14.57 -2.89
N LYS A 56 2.91 15.23 -3.92
CA LYS A 56 4.37 15.24 -4.15
C LYS A 56 5.14 15.89 -3.00
N LYS A 57 4.62 16.99 -2.45
CA LYS A 57 5.22 17.65 -1.26
C LYS A 57 5.14 16.74 -0.03
N GLN A 58 3.99 16.10 0.19
CA GLN A 58 3.82 15.12 1.26
C GLN A 58 4.79 13.94 1.11
N LEU A 59 4.95 13.41 -0.10
CA LEU A 59 5.89 12.33 -0.38
C LEU A 59 7.33 12.73 -0.04
N ALA A 60 7.74 13.96 -0.36
CA ALA A 60 9.08 14.45 -0.01
C ALA A 60 9.31 14.49 1.52
N GLU A 61 8.30 14.86 2.30
CA GLU A 61 8.38 14.79 3.77
C GLU A 61 8.43 13.33 4.26
N LEU A 62 7.60 12.45 3.68
CA LEU A 62 7.59 11.02 4.01
C LEU A 62 8.92 10.33 3.72
N VAL A 63 9.64 10.73 2.67
CA VAL A 63 10.99 10.22 2.38
C VAL A 63 11.95 10.55 3.51
N LYS A 64 11.91 11.76 4.05
CA LYS A 64 12.75 12.16 5.20
C LYS A 64 12.38 11.37 6.46
N ILE A 65 11.07 11.17 6.70
CA ILE A 65 10.56 10.35 7.81
C ILE A 65 10.99 8.89 7.66
N ALA A 66 10.89 8.32 6.46
CA ALA A 66 11.32 6.95 6.16
C ALA A 66 12.81 6.77 6.45
N LYS A 67 13.66 7.68 5.99
CA LYS A 67 15.11 7.67 6.30
C LYS A 67 15.38 7.78 7.80
N LEU A 68 14.69 8.65 8.52
CA LEU A 68 14.85 8.82 9.97
C LEU A 68 14.48 7.55 10.74
N THR A 69 13.43 6.85 10.32
CA THR A 69 12.91 5.62 10.98
C THR A 69 13.57 4.35 10.49
N GLY A 70 14.42 4.42 9.45
CA GLY A 70 15.00 3.24 8.79
C GLY A 70 13.97 2.41 8.02
N CYS A 71 12.86 3.03 7.61
CA CYS A 71 11.81 2.38 6.84
C CYS A 71 12.14 2.40 5.34
N GLU A 72 12.12 1.24 4.69
CA GLU A 72 12.45 1.11 3.27
C GLU A 72 11.27 1.46 2.34
N TYR A 73 10.01 1.31 2.80
CA TYR A 73 8.84 1.35 1.94
C TYR A 73 7.89 2.48 2.28
N ILE A 74 7.45 3.23 1.25
CA ILE A 74 6.31 4.15 1.33
C ILE A 74 5.22 3.62 0.41
N ARG A 75 4.06 3.24 0.99
CA ARG A 75 2.91 2.77 0.20
C ARG A 75 2.35 3.90 -0.64
N VAL A 76 2.04 3.57 -1.92
CA VAL A 76 1.42 4.47 -2.88
C VAL A 76 0.33 3.75 -3.67
N PHE A 77 -0.54 4.54 -4.33
CA PHE A 77 -1.62 4.06 -5.18
C PHE A 77 -1.53 4.69 -6.57
N SER A 78 -2.40 4.25 -7.49
CA SER A 78 -2.34 4.60 -8.91
C SER A 78 -3.51 5.47 -9.39
N PHE A 79 -3.98 6.39 -8.55
CA PHE A 79 -4.95 7.43 -8.82
C PHE A 79 -6.38 6.94 -9.13
N PHE A 80 -7.38 7.69 -8.69
CA PHE A 80 -8.77 7.45 -9.05
C PHE A 80 -9.02 7.89 -10.49
N TYR A 81 -9.53 6.97 -11.33
CA TYR A 81 -9.89 7.27 -12.73
C TYR A 81 -11.34 7.75 -12.88
N GLY A 82 -12.17 7.68 -11.80
CA GLY A 82 -13.58 8.11 -11.83
C GLY A 82 -14.41 7.27 -12.80
N ASP A 83 -15.21 7.96 -13.63
CA ASP A 83 -16.06 7.33 -14.64
C ASP A 83 -15.35 7.17 -16.01
N LYS A 84 -14.05 7.44 -16.08
CA LYS A 84 -13.26 7.30 -17.31
C LYS A 84 -12.99 5.84 -17.64
N ASN A 85 -12.76 5.56 -18.92
CA ASN A 85 -12.18 4.29 -19.30
C ASN A 85 -10.73 4.22 -18.76
N PRO A 86 -10.37 3.22 -17.95
CA PRO A 86 -9.00 3.11 -17.41
C PRO A 86 -7.91 3.20 -18.47
N LYS A 87 -8.12 2.63 -19.66
CA LYS A 87 -7.15 2.66 -20.77
C LYS A 87 -6.78 4.09 -21.20
N ASP A 88 -7.72 5.03 -21.10
CA ASP A 88 -7.46 6.42 -21.45
C ASP A 88 -6.62 7.16 -20.40
N CYS A 89 -6.45 6.55 -19.23
CA CYS A 89 -5.68 7.10 -18.12
C CYS A 89 -4.24 6.54 -18.02
N THR A 90 -3.92 5.46 -18.74
CA THR A 90 -2.67 4.69 -18.61
C THR A 90 -1.43 5.58 -18.66
N GLU A 91 -1.28 6.38 -19.71
CA GLU A 91 -0.10 7.22 -19.90
C GLU A 91 0.06 8.24 -18.77
N LYS A 92 -1.04 8.87 -18.35
CA LYS A 92 -1.03 9.87 -17.27
C LYS A 92 -0.71 9.25 -15.93
N VAL A 93 -1.24 8.05 -15.64
CA VAL A 93 -0.92 7.28 -14.41
C VAL A 93 0.58 6.98 -14.36
N ILE A 94 1.13 6.42 -15.44
CA ILE A 94 2.55 6.08 -15.53
C ILE A 94 3.42 7.33 -15.39
N ALA A 95 3.07 8.43 -16.06
CA ALA A 95 3.80 9.70 -15.98
C ALA A 95 3.84 10.22 -14.53
N ARG A 96 2.71 10.27 -13.83
CA ARG A 96 2.63 10.73 -12.44
C ARG A 96 3.40 9.81 -11.47
N LEU A 97 3.34 8.49 -11.66
CA LEU A 97 4.12 7.55 -10.85
C LEU A 97 5.63 7.73 -11.09
N LYS A 98 6.04 7.98 -12.33
CA LYS A 98 7.46 8.32 -12.64
C LYS A 98 7.90 9.65 -12.01
N GLU A 99 7.01 10.65 -11.91
CA GLU A 99 7.32 11.88 -11.16
C GLU A 99 7.51 11.60 -9.66
N MET A 100 6.64 10.78 -9.06
CA MET A 100 6.79 10.36 -7.66
C MET A 100 8.08 9.56 -7.45
N LEU A 101 8.44 8.69 -8.39
CA LEU A 101 9.67 7.92 -8.34
C LEU A 101 10.93 8.81 -8.30
N LYS A 102 10.95 9.93 -9.05
CA LYS A 102 12.05 10.91 -8.99
C LYS A 102 12.28 11.48 -7.59
N ILE A 103 11.22 11.58 -6.77
CA ILE A 103 11.31 12.11 -5.40
C ILE A 103 12.04 11.13 -4.47
N VAL A 104 11.89 9.83 -4.68
CA VAL A 104 12.54 8.80 -3.83
C VAL A 104 13.92 8.39 -4.35
N LYS A 105 14.26 8.67 -5.59
CA LYS A 105 15.53 8.26 -6.20
C LYS A 105 16.75 8.66 -5.37
N GLY A 106 17.67 7.71 -5.16
CA GLY A 106 18.90 7.90 -4.40
C GLY A 106 18.70 8.05 -2.88
N SER A 107 17.47 7.93 -2.38
CA SER A 107 17.18 8.00 -0.94
C SER A 107 17.34 6.68 -0.20
N GLY A 108 17.34 5.54 -0.90
CA GLY A 108 17.23 4.20 -0.35
C GLY A 108 15.79 3.82 0.05
N VAL A 109 14.80 4.67 -0.28
CA VAL A 109 13.37 4.42 -0.03
C VAL A 109 12.70 4.02 -1.34
N LYS A 110 11.78 3.04 -1.27
CA LYS A 110 11.05 2.53 -2.43
C LYS A 110 9.57 2.89 -2.36
N LEU A 111 8.97 3.15 -3.52
CA LEU A 111 7.52 3.25 -3.68
C LEU A 111 6.92 1.85 -3.67
N LEU A 112 6.07 1.57 -2.69
CA LEU A 112 5.37 0.31 -2.53
C LEU A 112 3.95 0.45 -3.09
N HIS A 113 3.73 0.06 -4.35
CA HIS A 113 2.43 0.19 -5.01
C HIS A 113 1.47 -0.91 -4.56
N GLU A 114 0.35 -0.52 -3.97
CA GLU A 114 -0.72 -1.42 -3.53
C GLU A 114 -1.88 -1.41 -4.52
N ASN A 115 -2.39 -2.60 -4.87
CA ASN A 115 -3.66 -2.75 -5.58
C ASN A 115 -4.83 -2.32 -4.68
N GLU A 116 -5.74 -1.49 -5.22
CA GLU A 116 -6.86 -0.96 -4.46
C GLU A 116 -8.04 -0.70 -5.40
N LYS A 117 -9.27 -0.82 -4.87
CA LYS A 117 -10.49 -0.53 -5.65
C LYS A 117 -10.56 0.92 -6.10
N LYS A 118 -11.13 1.13 -7.28
CA LYS A 118 -11.36 2.45 -7.90
C LYS A 118 -10.12 3.23 -8.30
N VAL A 119 -8.92 2.75 -8.02
CA VAL A 119 -7.69 3.30 -8.59
C VAL A 119 -7.29 2.51 -9.83
N TYR A 120 -6.42 3.05 -10.67
CA TYR A 120 -6.03 2.39 -11.93
C TYR A 120 -5.56 0.95 -11.75
N GLY A 121 -4.77 0.67 -10.72
CA GLY A 121 -4.25 -0.66 -10.37
C GLY A 121 -5.22 -1.49 -9.53
N ASP A 122 -6.49 -1.56 -9.89
CA ASP A 122 -7.51 -2.37 -9.21
C ASP A 122 -7.64 -3.79 -9.76
N VAL A 123 -7.01 -4.10 -10.91
CA VAL A 123 -6.89 -5.45 -11.47
C VAL A 123 -5.42 -5.81 -11.73
N PRO A 124 -5.06 -7.11 -11.68
CA PRO A 124 -3.65 -7.52 -11.76
C PRO A 124 -2.98 -7.19 -13.08
N GLU A 125 -3.72 -7.19 -14.19
CA GLU A 125 -3.20 -6.84 -15.52
C GLU A 125 -2.71 -5.39 -15.53
N ARG A 126 -3.46 -4.44 -14.94
CA ARG A 126 -3.06 -3.03 -14.87
C ARG A 126 -1.94 -2.78 -13.86
N VAL A 127 -1.90 -3.56 -12.77
CA VAL A 127 -0.75 -3.53 -11.84
C VAL A 127 0.52 -3.96 -12.56
N LEU A 128 0.46 -5.04 -13.34
CA LEU A 128 1.60 -5.55 -14.12
C LEU A 128 1.99 -4.57 -15.24
N GLU A 129 1.02 -3.94 -15.90
CA GLU A 129 1.25 -2.90 -16.92
C GLU A 129 2.03 -1.72 -16.33
N ILE A 130 1.62 -1.19 -15.17
CA ILE A 130 2.33 -0.14 -14.45
C ILE A 130 3.77 -0.60 -14.12
N TYR A 131 3.91 -1.77 -13.50
CA TYR A 131 5.20 -2.28 -13.07
C TYR A 131 6.19 -2.39 -14.23
N ASN A 132 5.76 -2.98 -15.35
CA ASN A 132 6.58 -3.12 -16.54
C ASN A 132 6.93 -1.77 -17.20
N ALA A 133 5.99 -0.82 -17.23
CA ALA A 133 6.20 0.50 -17.83
C ALA A 133 7.12 1.41 -17.00
N ILE A 134 7.13 1.23 -15.69
CA ILE A 134 8.04 1.94 -14.78
C ILE A 134 9.42 1.30 -14.83
N ASN A 135 9.51 -0.03 -14.71
CA ASN A 135 10.73 -0.84 -14.80
C ASN A 135 11.90 -0.25 -14.01
N ASP A 136 11.72 -0.09 -12.70
CA ASP A 136 12.67 0.55 -11.81
C ASP A 136 12.71 -0.16 -10.44
N GLU A 137 13.92 -0.38 -9.88
CA GLU A 137 14.14 -1.10 -8.62
C GLU A 137 13.55 -0.40 -7.37
N ASP A 138 13.29 0.91 -7.47
CA ASP A 138 12.66 1.69 -6.41
C ASP A 138 11.13 1.71 -6.51
N PHE A 139 10.55 0.95 -7.46
CA PHE A 139 9.11 0.74 -7.58
C PHE A 139 8.79 -0.74 -7.41
N VAL A 140 8.14 -1.10 -6.31
CA VAL A 140 7.85 -2.48 -5.93
C VAL A 140 6.37 -2.67 -5.61
N LEU A 141 5.89 -3.92 -5.58
CA LEU A 141 4.49 -4.23 -5.42
C LEU A 141 4.15 -4.72 -4.01
N CYS A 142 2.99 -4.25 -3.50
CA CYS A 142 2.26 -4.79 -2.38
C CYS A 142 1.02 -5.53 -2.88
N PHE A 143 0.77 -6.71 -2.34
CA PHE A 143 -0.41 -7.52 -2.68
C PHE A 143 -1.43 -7.48 -1.54
N ASP A 144 -2.66 -7.08 -1.84
CA ASP A 144 -3.80 -7.16 -0.94
C ASP A 144 -4.90 -8.03 -1.57
N ALA A 145 -5.13 -9.21 -1.02
CA ALA A 145 -6.12 -10.17 -1.52
C ALA A 145 -7.55 -9.65 -1.38
N SER A 146 -7.86 -8.97 -0.27
CA SER A 146 -9.20 -8.44 0.00
C SER A 146 -9.60 -7.37 -1.02
N ASN A 147 -8.65 -6.51 -1.43
CA ASN A 147 -8.91 -5.49 -2.43
C ASN A 147 -9.25 -6.11 -3.80
N TYR A 148 -8.64 -7.23 -4.17
CA TYR A 148 -9.01 -7.99 -5.38
C TYR A 148 -10.42 -8.58 -5.29
N VAL A 149 -10.79 -9.19 -4.15
CA VAL A 149 -12.17 -9.68 -3.95
C VAL A 149 -13.19 -8.54 -4.11
N GLN A 150 -12.87 -7.35 -3.59
CA GLN A 150 -13.74 -6.18 -3.71
C GLN A 150 -13.88 -5.68 -5.16
N CYS A 151 -12.94 -6.03 -6.04
CA CYS A 151 -12.94 -5.71 -7.48
C CYS A 151 -13.46 -6.86 -8.36
N ASP A 152 -14.08 -7.89 -7.77
CA ASP A 152 -14.55 -9.09 -8.49
C ASP A 152 -13.42 -9.87 -9.20
N VAL A 153 -12.19 -9.73 -8.71
CA VAL A 153 -11.00 -10.45 -9.18
C VAL A 153 -10.73 -11.63 -8.27
N ASN A 154 -10.42 -12.79 -8.86
CA ASN A 154 -10.02 -13.98 -8.08
C ASN A 154 -8.60 -13.77 -7.53
N PRO A 155 -8.39 -13.73 -6.19
CA PRO A 155 -7.09 -13.46 -5.60
C PRO A 155 -6.02 -14.51 -5.95
N LYS A 156 -6.42 -15.76 -6.16
CA LYS A 156 -5.49 -16.82 -6.59
C LYS A 156 -4.92 -16.50 -7.98
N THR A 157 -5.76 -16.11 -8.93
CA THR A 157 -5.33 -15.75 -10.29
C THR A 157 -4.44 -14.52 -10.27
N ALA A 158 -4.83 -13.49 -9.51
CA ALA A 158 -4.02 -12.29 -9.33
C ALA A 158 -2.65 -12.61 -8.69
N PHE A 159 -2.64 -13.45 -7.67
CA PHE A 159 -1.40 -13.88 -7.03
C PHE A 159 -0.49 -14.63 -8.00
N ASP A 160 -1.03 -15.60 -8.76
CA ASP A 160 -0.24 -16.37 -9.73
C ASP A 160 0.40 -15.48 -10.80
N MET A 161 -0.26 -14.39 -11.19
CA MET A 161 0.26 -13.40 -12.14
C MET A 161 1.36 -12.51 -11.54
N LEU A 162 1.23 -12.13 -10.27
CA LEU A 162 2.06 -11.09 -9.67
C LEU A 162 3.13 -11.59 -8.69
N LYS A 163 3.07 -12.84 -8.23
CA LYS A 163 3.89 -13.39 -7.13
C LYS A 163 5.40 -13.24 -7.28
N ASP A 164 5.90 -13.09 -8.52
CA ASP A 164 7.33 -12.91 -8.78
C ASP A 164 7.80 -11.45 -8.65
N TYR A 165 6.87 -10.50 -8.54
CA TYR A 165 7.10 -9.06 -8.47
C TYR A 165 6.71 -8.46 -7.12
N VAL A 166 5.96 -9.22 -6.29
CA VAL A 166 5.46 -8.76 -4.99
C VAL A 166 6.52 -8.96 -3.91
N VAL A 167 6.80 -7.90 -3.17
CA VAL A 167 7.77 -7.91 -2.05
C VAL A 167 7.12 -7.71 -0.69
N TYR A 168 5.82 -7.39 -0.64
CA TYR A 168 5.10 -7.04 0.58
C TYR A 168 3.64 -7.48 0.50
N TYR A 169 3.06 -7.96 1.60
CA TYR A 169 1.68 -8.42 1.64
C TYR A 169 0.89 -7.70 2.73
N HIS A 170 -0.30 -7.19 2.36
CA HIS A 170 -1.33 -6.84 3.31
C HIS A 170 -2.23 -8.05 3.57
N ILE A 171 -2.43 -8.36 4.83
CA ILE A 171 -3.22 -9.51 5.27
C ILE A 171 -4.57 -9.00 5.76
N LYS A 172 -5.54 -9.03 4.87
CA LYS A 172 -6.91 -8.60 5.04
C LYS A 172 -7.82 -9.49 4.22
N ASP A 173 -8.98 -9.88 4.71
CA ASP A 173 -9.87 -10.79 4.02
C ASP A 173 -11.26 -10.19 3.80
N CYS A 174 -11.93 -10.66 2.77
CA CYS A 174 -13.22 -10.14 2.33
C CYS A 174 -14.13 -11.31 1.90
N SER A 175 -15.38 -11.25 2.33
CA SER A 175 -16.42 -12.18 1.92
C SER A 175 -16.87 -11.94 0.46
N LYS A 176 -17.58 -12.91 -0.12
CA LYS A 176 -18.24 -12.75 -1.44
C LYS A 176 -19.22 -11.57 -1.51
N TYR A 177 -19.66 -11.06 -0.37
CA TYR A 177 -20.54 -9.87 -0.29
C TYR A 177 -19.76 -8.55 -0.19
N LYS A 178 -18.44 -8.59 -0.40
CA LYS A 178 -17.55 -7.40 -0.32
C LYS A 178 -17.50 -6.77 1.07
N VAL A 179 -17.76 -7.56 2.11
CA VAL A 179 -17.62 -7.18 3.51
C VAL A 179 -16.35 -7.79 4.06
N GLU A 180 -15.55 -6.98 4.75
CA GLU A 180 -14.33 -7.46 5.40
C GLU A 180 -14.66 -8.40 6.56
N VAL A 181 -13.93 -9.51 6.62
CA VAL A 181 -14.11 -10.60 7.58
C VAL A 181 -12.75 -11.01 8.18
N PRO A 182 -12.74 -11.78 9.27
CA PRO A 182 -11.50 -12.32 9.80
C PRO A 182 -10.72 -13.11 8.76
N VAL A 183 -9.41 -12.94 8.73
CA VAL A 183 -8.52 -13.57 7.75
C VAL A 183 -8.67 -15.10 7.76
N GLY A 184 -8.81 -15.67 6.57
CA GLY A 184 -9.04 -17.09 6.35
C GLY A 184 -10.50 -17.53 6.38
N THR A 185 -11.45 -16.59 6.60
CA THR A 185 -12.89 -16.87 6.57
C THR A 185 -13.61 -16.30 5.34
N GLY A 186 -12.88 -15.58 4.49
CA GLY A 186 -13.38 -14.96 3.26
C GLY A 186 -12.87 -15.63 1.99
N GLU A 187 -12.89 -14.86 0.91
CA GLU A 187 -12.53 -15.27 -0.44
C GLU A 187 -11.06 -14.95 -0.81
N GLY A 188 -10.25 -14.47 0.16
CA GLY A 188 -8.86 -14.04 -0.07
C GLY A 188 -7.87 -15.15 -0.44
N CYS A 189 -8.32 -16.41 -0.51
CA CYS A 189 -7.51 -17.57 -0.89
C CYS A 189 -6.24 -17.77 -0.03
N TYR A 190 -6.25 -17.36 1.23
CA TYR A 190 -5.08 -17.36 2.11
C TYR A 190 -4.40 -18.72 2.29
N PRO A 191 -5.11 -19.87 2.40
CA PRO A 191 -4.44 -21.17 2.47
C PRO A 191 -3.52 -21.43 1.27
N TYR A 192 -3.96 -21.04 0.07
CA TYR A 192 -3.15 -21.15 -1.14
C TYR A 192 -1.98 -20.18 -1.13
N ILE A 193 -2.24 -18.88 -0.93
CA ILE A 193 -1.22 -17.82 -0.96
C ILE A 193 -0.12 -18.10 0.07
N LEU A 194 -0.47 -18.36 1.32
CA LEU A 194 0.50 -18.64 2.39
C LEU A 194 1.27 -19.94 2.13
N GLY A 195 0.61 -20.96 1.55
CA GLY A 195 1.26 -22.21 1.13
C GLY A 195 2.34 -21.96 0.06
N GLU A 196 2.04 -21.15 -0.94
CA GLU A 196 2.98 -20.78 -2.01
C GLU A 196 4.12 -19.90 -1.49
N LEU A 197 3.84 -18.93 -0.63
CA LEU A 197 4.87 -18.09 -0.01
C LEU A 197 5.85 -18.92 0.84
N LYS A 198 5.33 -19.90 1.59
CA LYS A 198 6.16 -20.85 2.35
C LYS A 198 7.06 -21.68 1.44
N LYS A 199 6.52 -22.25 0.33
CA LYS A 199 7.30 -23.03 -0.64
C LYS A 199 8.40 -22.20 -1.28
N ARG A 200 8.14 -20.91 -1.53
CA ARG A 200 9.09 -19.96 -2.14
C ARG A 200 10.12 -19.41 -1.14
N GLY A 201 10.04 -19.78 0.14
CA GLY A 201 10.93 -19.27 1.17
C GLY A 201 10.77 -17.75 1.39
N TYR A 202 9.54 -17.23 1.29
CA TYR A 202 9.31 -15.80 1.50
C TYR A 202 9.62 -15.37 2.94
N HIS A 203 10.45 -14.35 3.11
CA HIS A 203 10.88 -13.79 4.38
C HIS A 203 10.58 -12.28 4.52
N GLY A 204 9.82 -11.71 3.59
CA GLY A 204 9.40 -10.30 3.61
C GLY A 204 8.30 -10.02 4.65
N PHE A 205 7.74 -8.83 4.57
CA PHE A 205 6.71 -8.39 5.50
C PHE A 205 5.32 -8.82 5.09
N MET A 206 4.54 -9.27 6.08
CA MET A 206 3.10 -9.47 6.02
C MET A 206 2.46 -8.61 7.11
N THR A 207 1.73 -7.56 6.72
CA THR A 207 1.10 -6.64 7.67
C THR A 207 -0.38 -6.91 7.77
N LEU A 208 -0.86 -7.15 8.99
CA LEU A 208 -2.30 -7.24 9.25
C LEU A 208 -2.95 -5.86 9.11
N GLU A 209 -4.01 -5.76 8.30
CA GLU A 209 -4.86 -4.58 8.14
C GLU A 209 -6.34 -4.90 8.43
N PRO A 210 -6.72 -5.33 9.65
CA PRO A 210 -8.11 -5.66 9.95
C PRO A 210 -8.96 -4.39 10.04
N HIS A 211 -9.96 -4.26 9.19
CA HIS A 211 -10.98 -3.20 9.28
C HIS A 211 -12.26 -3.71 9.95
N THR A 212 -12.15 -4.75 10.75
CA THR A 212 -13.27 -5.49 11.36
C THR A 212 -13.78 -4.86 12.65
N PHE A 213 -13.77 -3.55 12.79
CA PHE A 213 -14.25 -2.84 13.98
C PHE A 213 -15.68 -3.23 14.44
N LYS A 214 -16.50 -3.78 13.58
CA LYS A 214 -17.83 -4.29 13.91
C LYS A 214 -17.83 -5.63 14.67
N TYR A 215 -16.70 -6.36 14.67
CA TYR A 215 -16.58 -7.68 15.30
C TYR A 215 -15.63 -7.72 16.51
N ALA A 216 -14.95 -6.63 16.79
CA ALA A 216 -14.10 -6.51 17.98
C ALA A 216 -14.97 -6.28 19.22
N ILE A 217 -15.73 -7.27 19.65
CA ILE A 217 -16.18 -7.36 21.02
C ILE A 217 -14.95 -7.85 21.79
N PHE A 218 -14.10 -6.92 22.21
CA PHE A 218 -13.15 -7.19 23.28
C PHE A 218 -13.95 -7.47 24.54
N LYS A 219 -14.23 -8.73 24.86
CA LYS A 219 -14.53 -9.10 26.23
C LYS A 219 -13.23 -8.90 27.00
N PRO A 220 -13.21 -8.03 28.03
CA PRO A 220 -12.05 -8.02 28.93
C PRO A 220 -11.89 -9.43 29.48
N ILE A 221 -10.71 -9.98 29.37
CA ILE A 221 -10.33 -11.21 30.10
C ILE A 221 -10.27 -10.75 31.57
N VAL A 222 -11.29 -11.17 32.33
CA VAL A 222 -11.31 -11.03 33.79
C VAL A 222 -10.38 -12.04 34.39
#